data_b43bd811452dc7999354c5c5e9241c6c
#
_entry.id   b43bd811452dc7999354c5c5e9241c6c
#
_cell.length_a   1.000
_cell.length_b   1.000
_cell.length_c   1.000
_cell.angle_alpha   90.00
_cell.angle_beta   90.00
_cell.angle_gamma   90.00
#
_symmetry.space_group_name_H-M   'P 1'
#
loop_
_entity.id
_entity.type
_entity.pdbx_description
1 polymer ?
#
loop_
_entity_poly.entity_id
_entity_poly.type
_entity_poly.pdbx_seq_one_letter_code
_entity_poly.pdbx_strand_id
1 'polypeptide(L)'
;MSQKSERLLRIYSRLKQGPVTIELIKAWATSNNINISERTFYRDLDDLEIALMLTDEKLIVKTGEKNKKIWKIEFKLSNNDLDEFDINSYLLFKNFL
;
A
#
# COMPACT_ATOMS: atom_id res chain seq x y z
N MET A 1 9.13 -3.78 -20.74
CA MET A 1 8.74 -4.03 -19.35
C MET A 1 8.01 -5.36 -19.26
N SER A 2 8.26 -6.16 -18.23
CA SER A 2 7.56 -7.43 -18.09
C SER A 2 6.10 -7.21 -17.72
N GLN A 3 5.26 -8.19 -18.05
CA GLN A 3 3.84 -8.12 -17.69
C GLN A 3 3.66 -8.01 -16.18
N LYS A 4 4.53 -8.66 -15.42
CA LYS A 4 4.46 -8.59 -13.96
C LYS A 4 4.73 -7.17 -13.44
N SER A 5 5.76 -6.53 -13.96
CA SER A 5 6.10 -5.15 -13.54
C SER A 5 4.96 -4.18 -13.87
N GLU A 6 4.39 -4.31 -15.05
CA GLU A 6 3.26 -3.49 -15.43
C GLU A 6 2.06 -3.73 -14.51
N ARG A 7 1.78 -5.00 -14.20
CA ARG A 7 0.68 -5.33 -13.29
C ARG A 7 0.90 -4.75 -11.90
N LEU A 8 2.13 -4.85 -11.37
CA LEU A 8 2.46 -4.30 -10.06
C LEU A 8 2.24 -2.79 -10.02
N LEU A 9 2.65 -2.08 -11.06
CA LEU A 9 2.45 -0.64 -11.15
C LEU A 9 0.96 -0.29 -11.18
N ARG A 10 0.16 -1.06 -11.89
CA ARG A 10 -1.27 -0.82 -11.98
C ARG A 10 -1.96 -1.10 -10.66
N ILE A 11 -1.58 -2.16 -9.97
CA ILE A 11 -2.11 -2.47 -8.63
C ILE A 11 -1.73 -1.36 -7.66
N TYR A 12 -0.48 -0.92 -7.69
CA TYR A 12 -0.02 0.18 -6.86
C TYR A 12 -0.86 1.44 -7.10
N SER A 13 -1.07 1.80 -8.36
CA SER A 13 -1.90 2.95 -8.71
C SER A 13 -3.32 2.83 -8.17
N ARG A 14 -3.90 1.63 -8.28
CA ARG A 14 -5.24 1.40 -7.75
C ARG A 14 -5.30 1.57 -6.23
N LEU A 15 -4.31 1.04 -5.52
CA LEU A 15 -4.23 1.16 -4.08
C LEU A 15 -4.04 2.60 -3.63
N LYS A 16 -3.38 3.41 -4.43
CA LYS A 16 -3.22 4.84 -4.14
C LYS A 16 -4.53 5.61 -4.25
N GLN A 17 -5.48 5.09 -5.00
CA GLN A 17 -6.80 5.72 -5.16
C GLN A 17 -7.69 5.51 -3.95
N GLY A 18 -7.40 4.51 -3.13
CA GLY A 18 -8.19 4.24 -1.93
C GLY A 18 -8.09 2.79 -1.51
N PRO A 19 -8.61 2.46 -0.32
CA PRO A 19 -8.58 1.09 0.18
C PRO A 19 -9.33 0.13 -0.72
N VAL A 20 -8.86 -1.13 -0.80
CA VAL A 20 -9.51 -2.16 -1.59
C VAL A 20 -9.71 -3.43 -0.78
N THR A 21 -10.80 -4.12 -1.08
CA THR A 21 -11.03 -5.49 -0.66
C THR A 21 -10.72 -6.42 -1.82
N ILE A 22 -10.72 -7.73 -1.58
CA ILE A 22 -10.48 -8.67 -2.67
C ILE A 22 -11.56 -8.57 -3.75
N GLU A 23 -12.80 -8.32 -3.35
CA GLU A 23 -13.89 -8.17 -4.31
C GLU A 23 -13.71 -6.93 -5.19
N LEU A 24 -13.29 -5.82 -4.57
CA LEU A 24 -13.05 -4.58 -5.31
C LEU A 24 -11.91 -4.72 -6.30
N ILE A 25 -10.83 -5.40 -5.89
CA ILE A 25 -9.68 -5.56 -6.78
C ILE A 25 -10.02 -6.51 -7.93
N LYS A 26 -10.82 -7.54 -7.69
CA LYS A 26 -11.26 -8.43 -8.75
C LYS A 26 -12.11 -7.69 -9.78
N ALA A 27 -13.05 -6.87 -9.31
CA ALA A 27 -13.88 -6.07 -10.21
C ALA A 27 -13.05 -5.10 -11.01
N TRP A 28 -12.08 -4.44 -10.37
CA TRP A 28 -11.18 -3.51 -11.03
C TRP A 28 -10.34 -4.23 -12.09
N ALA A 29 -9.81 -5.40 -11.77
CA ALA A 29 -9.00 -6.17 -12.70
C ALA A 29 -9.82 -6.57 -13.94
N THR A 30 -11.04 -7.04 -13.71
CA THR A 30 -11.93 -7.40 -14.81
C THR A 30 -12.22 -6.19 -15.70
N SER A 31 -12.52 -5.05 -15.10
CA SER A 31 -12.81 -3.81 -15.84
C SER A 31 -11.62 -3.31 -16.65
N ASN A 32 -10.41 -3.66 -16.23
CA ASN A 32 -9.18 -3.20 -16.89
C ASN A 32 -8.51 -4.30 -17.72
N ASN A 33 -9.24 -5.39 -17.97
CA ASN A 33 -8.74 -6.52 -18.75
C ASN A 33 -7.45 -7.13 -18.18
N ILE A 34 -7.33 -7.12 -16.85
CA ILE A 34 -6.21 -7.72 -16.15
C ILE A 34 -6.67 -9.09 -15.66
N ASN A 35 -5.99 -10.13 -16.13
CA ASN A 35 -6.30 -11.48 -15.70
C ASN A 35 -5.41 -11.83 -14.51
N ILE A 36 -6.01 -11.81 -13.32
CA ILE A 36 -5.26 -12.06 -12.09
C ILE A 36 -6.09 -12.97 -11.18
N SER A 37 -5.45 -14.03 -10.67
CA SER A 37 -6.06 -14.89 -9.66
C SER A 37 -5.82 -14.30 -8.28
N GLU A 38 -6.59 -14.75 -7.29
CA GLU A 38 -6.36 -14.32 -5.92
C GLU A 38 -4.95 -14.64 -5.45
N ARG A 39 -4.47 -15.83 -5.79
CA ARG A 39 -3.12 -16.25 -5.41
C ARG A 39 -2.07 -15.29 -6.00
N THR A 40 -2.22 -14.94 -7.25
CA THR A 40 -1.31 -14.00 -7.90
C THR A 40 -1.39 -12.63 -7.25
N PHE A 41 -2.60 -12.19 -6.92
CA PHE A 41 -2.77 -10.90 -6.25
C PHE A 41 -2.05 -10.87 -4.90
N TYR A 42 -2.19 -11.92 -4.08
CA TYR A 42 -1.50 -11.98 -2.80
C TYR A 42 0.02 -11.96 -2.98
N ARG A 43 0.53 -12.65 -3.98
CA ARG A 43 1.96 -12.65 -4.28
C ARG A 43 2.42 -11.26 -4.72
N ASP A 44 1.62 -10.60 -5.54
CA ASP A 44 1.93 -9.24 -5.98
C ASP A 44 1.91 -8.26 -4.81
N LEU A 45 1.03 -8.44 -3.84
CA LEU A 45 1.01 -7.62 -2.64
C LEU A 45 2.30 -7.81 -1.83
N ASP A 46 2.77 -9.04 -1.70
CA ASP A 46 4.04 -9.31 -1.01
C ASP A 46 5.20 -8.63 -1.73
N ASP A 47 5.24 -8.72 -3.05
CA ASP A 47 6.28 -8.08 -3.84
C ASP A 47 6.21 -6.57 -3.74
N LEU A 48 5.01 -6.02 -3.71
CA LEU A 48 4.79 -4.58 -3.56
C LEU A 48 5.25 -4.10 -2.19
N GLU A 49 4.95 -4.87 -1.14
CA GLU A 49 5.39 -4.55 0.21
C GLU A 49 6.92 -4.44 0.28
N ILE A 50 7.61 -5.40 -0.35
CA ILE A 50 9.07 -5.40 -0.40
C ILE A 50 9.57 -4.17 -1.17
N ALA A 51 8.96 -3.87 -2.31
CA ALA A 51 9.36 -2.72 -3.12
C ALA A 51 9.18 -1.41 -2.37
N LEU A 52 8.14 -1.30 -1.54
CA LEU A 52 7.86 -0.08 -0.79
C LEU A 52 8.76 0.10 0.43
N MET A 53 9.53 -0.92 0.83
CA MET A 53 10.41 -0.82 1.98
C MET A 53 11.42 0.32 1.86
N LEU A 54 11.84 0.64 0.65
CA LEU A 54 12.83 1.68 0.39
C LEU A 54 12.21 3.03 0.07
N THR A 55 10.90 3.15 0.23
CA THR A 55 10.18 4.38 -0.06
C THR A 55 9.58 4.95 1.23
N ASP A 56 8.91 6.09 1.09
CA ASP A 56 8.19 6.73 2.20
C ASP A 56 6.79 6.13 2.39
N GLU A 57 6.44 5.12 1.63
CA GLU A 57 5.12 4.51 1.68
C GLU A 57 5.18 3.10 2.21
N LYS A 58 4.06 2.62 2.71
CA LYS A 58 3.93 1.24 3.18
C LYS A 58 2.57 0.69 2.84
N LEU A 59 2.52 -0.61 2.64
CA LEU A 59 1.28 -1.33 2.41
C LEU A 59 0.71 -1.75 3.75
N ILE A 60 -0.55 -1.41 3.99
CA ILE A 60 -1.23 -1.73 5.23
C ILE A 60 -2.38 -2.67 4.93
N VAL A 61 -2.53 -3.69 5.76
CA VAL A 61 -3.69 -4.56 5.70
C VAL A 61 -4.44 -4.45 7.03
N LYS A 62 -5.75 -4.26 6.94
CA LYS A 62 -6.62 -4.23 8.12
C LYS A 62 -7.69 -5.30 7.95
N THR A 63 -8.14 -5.87 9.06
CA THR A 63 -9.23 -6.82 9.05
C THR A 63 -10.51 -6.07 9.38
N GLY A 64 -11.45 -6.07 8.44
CA GLY A 64 -12.74 -5.44 8.62
C GLY A 64 -13.79 -6.42 9.11
N GLU A 65 -15.06 -6.10 8.86
CA GLU A 65 -16.18 -6.96 9.24
C GLU A 65 -16.08 -8.32 8.57
N LYS A 66 -16.51 -9.37 9.27
CA LYS A 66 -16.52 -10.75 8.77
C LYS A 66 -15.13 -11.21 8.34
N ASN A 67 -14.10 -10.71 9.00
CA ASN A 67 -12.70 -11.09 8.71
C ASN A 67 -12.26 -10.74 7.29
N LYS A 68 -12.93 -9.79 6.64
CA LYS A 68 -12.50 -9.33 5.32
C LYS A 68 -11.28 -8.44 5.45
N LYS A 69 -10.29 -8.69 4.62
CA LYS A 69 -9.08 -7.89 4.59
C LYS A 69 -9.26 -6.67 3.70
N ILE A 70 -8.69 -5.56 4.13
CA ILE A 70 -8.71 -4.31 3.42
C ILE A 70 -7.27 -3.85 3.29
N TRP A 71 -6.82 -3.60 2.07
CA TRP A 71 -5.45 -3.14 1.79
C TRP A 71 -5.47 -1.70 1.38
N LYS A 72 -4.45 -0.95 1.83
CA LYS A 72 -4.25 0.43 1.42
C LYS A 72 -2.77 0.79 1.51
N ILE A 73 -2.41 1.90 0.87
CA ILE A 73 -1.05 2.43 0.95
C ILE A 73 -1.11 3.75 1.73
N GLU A 74 -0.20 3.87 2.69
CA GLU A 74 -0.07 5.07 3.51
C GLU A 74 1.38 5.52 3.55
N PHE A 75 1.59 6.80 3.86
CA PHE A 75 2.93 7.27 4.16
C PHE A 75 3.40 6.70 5.48
N LYS A 76 4.68 6.39 5.58
CA LYS A 76 5.28 5.86 6.80
C LYS A 76 5.22 6.85 7.95
N LEU A 77 5.28 8.13 7.63
CA LEU A 77 5.17 9.20 8.62
C LEU A 77 3.79 9.82 8.55
N SER A 78 2.79 9.05 8.95
CA SER A 78 1.44 9.57 9.12
C SER A 78 1.35 10.27 10.48
N ASN A 79 0.23 10.97 10.72
CA ASN A 79 0.00 11.63 12.01
C ASN A 79 0.02 10.62 13.17
N ASN A 80 -0.30 9.38 12.90
CA ASN A 80 -0.24 8.33 13.93
C ASN A 80 1.17 7.85 14.20
N ASP A 81 2.07 8.05 13.25
CA ASP A 81 3.47 7.67 13.38
C ASP A 81 4.31 8.81 13.93
N LEU A 82 3.80 10.04 13.84
CA LEU A 82 4.46 11.21 14.41
C LEU A 82 4.02 11.33 15.86
N ASP A 83 4.65 10.56 16.71
CA ASP A 83 4.39 10.67 18.14
C ASP A 83 5.09 11.90 18.70
N GLU A 84 4.88 12.15 19.98
CA GLU A 84 5.47 13.31 20.65
C GLU A 84 6.98 13.32 20.57
N PHE A 85 7.59 12.16 20.66
CA PHE A 85 9.04 12.05 20.59
C PHE A 85 9.56 12.49 19.21
N ASP A 86 8.92 12.05 18.15
CA ASP A 86 9.35 12.39 16.80
C ASP A 86 9.22 13.89 16.54
N ILE A 87 8.15 14.49 17.03
CA ILE A 87 7.96 15.93 16.91
C ILE A 87 9.05 16.67 17.65
N ASN A 88 9.37 16.26 18.86
CA ASN A 88 10.40 16.88 19.65
C ASN A 88 11.78 16.73 19.02
N SER A 89 12.06 15.56 18.46
CA SER A 89 13.32 15.31 17.76
C SER A 89 13.46 16.20 16.55
N TYR A 90 12.37 16.37 15.80
CA TYR A 90 12.37 17.24 14.63
C TYR A 90 12.62 18.69 15.02
N LEU A 91 11.98 19.15 16.08
CA LEU A 91 12.14 20.53 16.54
C LEU A 91 13.55 20.79 17.03
N LEU A 92 14.14 19.84 17.75
CA LEU A 92 15.53 19.95 18.18
C LEU A 92 16.48 20.02 17.00
N PHE A 93 16.30 19.15 16.04
CA PHE A 93 17.13 19.14 14.85
C PHE A 93 17.02 20.45 14.08
N LYS A 94 15.81 20.95 13.95
CA LYS A 94 15.58 22.22 13.24
C LYS A 94 16.29 23.38 13.92
N ASN A 95 16.35 23.38 15.24
CA ASN A 95 17.02 24.45 15.98
C ASN A 95 18.52 24.43 15.82
N PHE A 96 19.09 23.31 15.40
CA PHE A 96 20.53 23.22 15.12
C PHE A 96 20.90 23.67 13.72
N LEU A 97 19.93 23.82 12.86
CA LEU A 97 20.15 24.27 11.50
C LEU A 97 19.96 25.79 11.41
#